data_e8377475c2e15adfdf8f363ebe2da455
#
_entry.id   e8377475c2e15adfdf8f363ebe2da455
#
_cell.length_a   1.000
_cell.length_b   1.000
_cell.length_c   1.000
_cell.angle_alpha   90.00
_cell.angle_beta   90.00
_cell.angle_gamma   90.00
#
_symmetry.space_group_name_H-M   'P 1'
#
loop_
_entity.id
_entity.type
_entity.pdbx_description
1 polymer ?
#
loop_
_entity_poly.entity_id
_entity_poly.type
_entity_poly.pdbx_seq_one_letter_code
_entity_poly.pdbx_strand_id
1 'polypeptide(L)'
;MASGSPKRPVPTAAGSSRVPVGAVSAASRRNIFSYSVAASYIAKDRPYDPNTHVFHFNPYNRLQQNSTAQKKRPSQRPESGQDAFFVSRVGDTGTVALAVADGVGGWMESGVDPADFSHGLCEYMAAAAYEHGKTAGSKKQALSKDQQQQQTPALSARRLMEIGYQAVRHDRSIQAGGSTAIVGLLSPDGGLEVANLGDSGYIQLRLNAVHTCSEPQTHAFNTPYQLSMIPPNILARMAAFGGAQLSDEPRDAEVTRLDLRHGDVLVFASDGVWDNLFNQDILQLVSRSMMATGAWQAQSKDAGAAVAVAPPSVLKNLMDAEGKGVGSSGGNVVTLQSLIATQITGAAKAASVNTKLDGPFAKEVKRYYPQETWHGGKVDDICVVVAVVSEEPAEMPVKSKL
;
A
#
# COMPACT_ATOMS: atom_id res chain seq x y z
N MET A 1 51.32 -25.07 60.81
CA MET A 1 51.88 -25.76 59.62
C MET A 1 51.63 -24.87 58.43
N ALA A 2 52.64 -24.22 57.94
CA ALA A 2 52.60 -23.26 56.85
C ALA A 2 52.95 -23.96 55.56
N SER A 3 52.18 -23.75 54.49
CA SER A 3 52.56 -24.18 53.16
C SER A 3 52.54 -22.94 52.24
N GLY A 4 53.74 -22.59 51.82
CA GLY A 4 53.94 -21.43 50.95
C GLY A 4 53.61 -21.78 49.48
N SER A 5 53.11 -20.76 48.79
CA SER A 5 52.91 -20.75 47.31
C SER A 5 54.10 -20.06 46.64
N PRO A 6 54.54 -20.56 45.50
CA PRO A 6 55.64 -19.95 44.76
C PRO A 6 55.18 -18.79 43.86
N LYS A 7 55.99 -17.72 43.83
CA LYS A 7 55.88 -16.59 42.95
C LYS A 7 56.24 -16.92 41.52
N ARG A 8 55.41 -16.47 40.56
CA ARG A 8 55.72 -16.45 39.11
C ARG A 8 56.51 -15.22 38.73
N PRO A 9 57.43 -15.30 37.77
CA PRO A 9 58.19 -14.13 37.29
C PRO A 9 57.40 -13.36 36.21
N VAL A 10 57.67 -12.05 36.19
CA VAL A 10 57.15 -11.04 35.24
C VAL A 10 58.01 -11.10 33.99
N PRO A 11 57.48 -11.13 32.76
CA PRO A 11 58.24 -10.84 31.57
C PRO A 11 58.17 -9.35 31.20
N THR A 12 59.33 -8.83 30.89
CA THR A 12 59.64 -7.50 30.40
C THR A 12 59.12 -7.25 28.97
N ALA A 13 58.78 -5.98 28.76
CA ALA A 13 58.34 -5.42 27.48
C ALA A 13 59.44 -5.41 26.41
N ALA A 14 59.04 -5.64 25.15
CA ALA A 14 59.50 -4.90 23.96
C ALA A 14 58.81 -5.47 22.70
N GLY A 15 58.23 -4.61 21.90
CA GLY A 15 57.75 -4.99 20.57
C GLY A 15 56.68 -4.05 20.05
N SER A 16 57.08 -2.84 19.67
CA SER A 16 56.28 -1.91 18.88
C SER A 16 56.03 -2.54 17.52
N SER A 17 54.78 -3.01 17.31
CA SER A 17 54.31 -3.37 15.96
C SER A 17 53.29 -2.29 15.51
N ARG A 18 53.69 -1.55 14.48
CA ARG A 18 52.86 -0.58 13.75
C ARG A 18 51.60 -1.29 13.25
N VAL A 19 50.44 -0.82 13.70
CA VAL A 19 49.15 -1.15 13.12
C VAL A 19 49.09 -0.50 11.73
N PRO A 20 48.78 -1.22 10.65
CA PRO A 20 48.55 -0.58 9.37
C PRO A 20 47.23 0.20 9.44
N VAL A 21 47.33 1.54 9.34
CA VAL A 21 46.22 2.41 9.03
C VAL A 21 45.83 2.15 7.58
N GLY A 22 44.64 1.64 7.35
CA GLY A 22 44.16 1.52 5.99
C GLY A 22 43.08 0.43 5.75
N ALA A 23 42.10 0.32 6.62
CA ALA A 23 40.82 -0.25 6.20
C ALA A 23 39.87 0.92 5.89
N VAL A 24 39.93 1.39 4.63
CA VAL A 24 38.86 2.22 4.08
C VAL A 24 37.61 1.34 4.15
N SER A 25 36.69 1.70 5.05
CA SER A 25 35.35 1.12 5.13
C SER A 25 34.79 1.13 3.72
N ALA A 26 34.61 -0.06 3.13
CA ALA A 26 33.84 -0.22 1.92
C ALA A 26 32.44 0.31 2.24
N ALA A 27 32.12 1.50 1.73
CA ALA A 27 30.78 2.04 1.81
C ALA A 27 29.85 0.96 1.30
N SER A 28 29.03 0.40 2.17
CA SER A 28 28.03 -0.60 1.84
C SER A 28 27.21 -0.04 0.68
N ARG A 29 27.31 -0.66 -0.48
CA ARG A 29 26.48 -0.30 -1.64
C ARG A 29 25.05 -0.60 -1.24
N ARG A 30 24.23 0.43 -1.02
CA ARG A 30 22.81 0.26 -0.78
C ARG A 30 22.16 0.00 -2.13
N ASN A 31 21.48 -1.11 -2.25
CA ASN A 31 20.65 -1.38 -3.41
C ASN A 31 19.48 -0.36 -3.43
N ILE A 32 19.00 -0.06 -4.61
CA ILE A 32 17.88 0.87 -4.82
C ILE A 32 16.67 0.04 -5.18
N PHE A 33 15.58 0.23 -4.46
CA PHE A 33 14.30 -0.42 -4.74
C PHE A 33 13.44 0.46 -5.64
N SER A 34 12.77 -0.17 -6.59
CA SER A 34 11.77 0.44 -7.45
C SER A 34 10.46 -0.36 -7.37
N TYR A 35 9.35 0.34 -7.60
CA TYR A 35 8.01 -0.18 -7.40
C TYR A 35 7.15 0.05 -8.62
N SER A 36 6.71 -1.03 -9.26
CA SER A 36 5.76 -0.96 -10.36
C SER A 36 4.36 -1.21 -9.83
N VAL A 37 3.48 -0.22 -10.00
CA VAL A 37 2.16 -0.21 -9.38
C VAL A 37 1.07 -0.14 -10.42
N ALA A 38 0.01 -0.93 -10.22
CA ALA A 38 -1.25 -0.84 -10.94
C ALA A 38 -2.42 -0.99 -9.97
N ALA A 39 -3.57 -0.44 -10.35
CA ALA A 39 -4.81 -0.66 -9.63
C ALA A 39 -5.87 -1.24 -10.57
N SER A 40 -6.79 -2.03 -10.01
CA SER A 40 -7.99 -2.47 -10.69
C SER A 40 -9.18 -2.33 -9.75
N TYR A 41 -10.33 -1.96 -10.29
CA TYR A 41 -11.48 -1.56 -9.50
C TYR A 41 -12.79 -1.80 -10.24
N ILE A 42 -13.89 -1.91 -9.50
CA ILE A 42 -15.24 -1.98 -10.05
C ILE A 42 -16.29 -1.66 -8.98
N ALA A 43 -17.26 -0.87 -9.34
CA ALA A 43 -18.45 -0.67 -8.51
C ALA A 43 -19.33 -1.93 -8.45
N LYS A 44 -19.96 -2.15 -7.30
CA LYS A 44 -20.80 -3.36 -7.04
C LYS A 44 -21.87 -3.60 -8.08
N ASP A 45 -22.47 -2.55 -8.62
CA ASP A 45 -23.60 -2.62 -9.57
C ASP A 45 -23.17 -2.62 -11.03
N ARG A 46 -21.84 -2.72 -11.31
CA ARG A 46 -21.31 -2.63 -12.67
C ARG A 46 -20.71 -3.96 -13.15
N PRO A 47 -20.80 -4.26 -14.44
CA PRO A 47 -20.05 -5.36 -15.02
C PRO A 47 -18.56 -5.04 -15.06
N TYR A 48 -17.74 -6.03 -14.73
CA TYR A 48 -16.28 -5.88 -14.73
C TYR A 48 -15.68 -6.17 -16.10
N ASP A 49 -14.83 -5.26 -16.60
CA ASP A 49 -13.98 -5.47 -17.77
C ASP A 49 -12.52 -5.14 -17.41
N PRO A 50 -11.60 -6.12 -17.43
CA PRO A 50 -10.19 -5.92 -17.07
C PRO A 50 -9.45 -4.95 -18.00
N ASN A 51 -9.97 -4.64 -19.18
CA ASN A 51 -9.32 -3.73 -20.13
C ASN A 51 -9.62 -2.25 -19.82
N THR A 52 -10.72 -1.96 -19.14
CA THR A 52 -11.18 -0.60 -18.84
C THR A 52 -11.10 -0.26 -17.35
N HIS A 53 -11.26 -1.25 -16.46
CA HIS A 53 -11.19 -1.05 -15.02
C HIS A 53 -9.79 -1.32 -14.47
N VAL A 54 -8.79 -0.72 -15.12
CA VAL A 54 -7.38 -0.83 -14.75
C VAL A 54 -6.70 0.54 -14.84
N PHE A 55 -5.85 0.82 -13.86
CA PHE A 55 -5.01 2.01 -13.79
C PHE A 55 -3.55 1.60 -13.74
N HIS A 56 -2.73 2.21 -14.60
CA HIS A 56 -1.28 2.03 -14.62
C HIS A 56 -0.60 3.27 -14.04
N PHE A 57 0.17 3.10 -12.99
CA PHE A 57 0.93 4.19 -12.42
C PHE A 57 2.22 4.41 -13.22
N ASN A 58 2.41 5.63 -13.69
CA ASN A 58 3.65 6.08 -14.29
C ASN A 58 4.20 7.25 -13.47
N PRO A 59 5.29 7.07 -12.69
CA PRO A 59 5.85 8.12 -11.84
C PRO A 59 6.40 9.32 -12.64
N TYR A 60 6.62 9.15 -13.93
CA TYR A 60 7.11 10.20 -14.83
C TYR A 60 5.98 10.97 -15.54
N ASN A 61 4.75 10.48 -15.49
CA ASN A 61 3.60 11.14 -16.12
C ASN A 61 3.08 12.28 -15.25
N ARG A 62 3.49 13.51 -15.58
CA ARG A 62 3.05 14.72 -14.84
C ARG A 62 1.54 14.98 -14.92
N LEU A 63 0.85 14.51 -15.96
CA LEU A 63 -0.58 14.72 -16.12
C LEU A 63 -1.41 13.87 -15.13
N GLN A 64 -0.94 12.67 -14.78
CA GLN A 64 -1.55 11.86 -13.74
C GLN A 64 -1.26 12.38 -12.32
N GLN A 65 -0.22 13.21 -12.19
CA GLN A 65 0.25 13.76 -10.91
C GLN A 65 -0.28 15.19 -10.66
N ASN A 66 -0.92 15.81 -11.62
CA ASN A 66 -1.57 17.11 -11.48
C ASN A 66 -2.96 16.97 -10.85
N SER A 67 -3.06 16.29 -9.73
CA SER A 67 -4.13 16.59 -8.79
C SER A 67 -3.83 17.96 -8.17
N THR A 68 -4.10 19.05 -8.93
CA THR A 68 -4.39 20.29 -8.25
C THR A 68 -5.41 19.97 -7.17
N ALA A 69 -5.32 20.62 -6.01
CA ALA A 69 -6.21 20.43 -4.86
C ALA A 69 -7.70 20.75 -5.15
N GLN A 70 -8.14 20.47 -6.36
CA GLN A 70 -9.51 20.59 -6.82
C GLN A 70 -10.12 19.19 -6.88
N LYS A 71 -11.12 18.98 -6.05
CA LYS A 71 -11.98 17.80 -6.03
C LYS A 71 -12.40 17.44 -7.46
N LYS A 72 -12.08 16.23 -7.92
CA LYS A 72 -12.59 15.73 -9.19
C LYS A 72 -14.11 15.71 -9.15
N ARG A 73 -14.74 16.15 -10.23
CA ARG A 73 -16.19 16.00 -10.37
C ARG A 73 -16.55 14.51 -10.36
N PRO A 74 -17.72 14.11 -9.86
CA PRO A 74 -18.15 12.70 -9.86
C PRO A 74 -17.96 12.00 -11.21
N SER A 75 -18.17 12.69 -12.32
CA SER A 75 -17.95 12.20 -13.69
C SER A 75 -16.47 11.96 -14.09
N GLN A 76 -15.53 12.36 -13.24
CA GLN A 76 -14.08 12.19 -13.46
C GLN A 76 -13.46 11.15 -12.52
N ARG A 77 -14.28 10.59 -11.60
CA ARG A 77 -13.83 9.54 -10.69
C ARG A 77 -13.71 8.21 -11.43
N PRO A 78 -12.82 7.31 -10.98
CA PRO A 78 -12.84 5.93 -11.42
C PRO A 78 -14.22 5.29 -11.15
N GLU A 79 -14.61 4.31 -11.94
CA GLU A 79 -15.87 3.57 -11.77
C GLU A 79 -15.73 2.51 -10.65
N SER A 80 -15.28 2.97 -9.48
CA SER A 80 -14.99 2.17 -8.28
C SER A 80 -16.07 2.24 -7.20
N GLY A 81 -17.19 2.90 -7.49
CA GLY A 81 -18.28 3.08 -6.52
C GLY A 81 -17.88 3.98 -5.35
N GLN A 82 -18.06 3.49 -4.15
CA GLN A 82 -17.69 4.18 -2.90
C GLN A 82 -16.22 4.00 -2.55
N ASP A 83 -15.54 3.06 -3.19
CA ASP A 83 -14.11 2.83 -3.06
C ASP A 83 -13.29 3.89 -3.77
N ALA A 84 -12.18 4.25 -3.19
CA ALA A 84 -11.21 5.15 -3.78
C ALA A 84 -9.78 4.63 -3.59
N PHE A 85 -8.89 5.05 -4.47
CA PHE A 85 -7.45 4.79 -4.34
C PHE A 85 -6.63 5.95 -4.85
N PHE A 86 -5.39 6.01 -4.43
CA PHE A 86 -4.38 6.81 -5.12
C PHE A 86 -3.03 6.10 -5.17
N VAL A 87 -2.22 6.47 -6.14
CA VAL A 87 -0.79 6.19 -6.21
C VAL A 87 -0.08 7.48 -6.59
N SER A 88 0.93 7.87 -5.82
CA SER A 88 1.69 9.09 -6.03
C SER A 88 3.15 8.90 -5.65
N ARG A 89 4.05 9.66 -6.24
CA ARG A 89 5.39 9.82 -5.68
C ARG A 89 5.37 10.80 -4.50
N VAL A 90 6.26 10.61 -3.56
CA VAL A 90 6.43 11.54 -2.41
C VAL A 90 7.50 12.56 -2.78
N GLY A 91 7.08 13.71 -3.27
CA GLY A 91 8.01 14.76 -3.71
C GLY A 91 9.09 14.23 -4.66
N ASP A 92 10.34 14.51 -4.32
CA ASP A 92 11.53 14.04 -5.06
C ASP A 92 12.35 13.01 -4.23
N THR A 93 11.72 12.30 -3.29
CA THR A 93 12.40 11.37 -2.37
C THR A 93 12.67 9.97 -2.97
N GLY A 94 12.06 9.64 -4.11
CA GLY A 94 12.03 8.28 -4.65
C GLY A 94 11.02 7.34 -3.96
N THR A 95 10.35 7.82 -2.90
CA THR A 95 9.29 7.07 -2.21
C THR A 95 8.00 7.09 -3.02
N VAL A 96 7.30 5.96 -3.08
CA VAL A 96 5.95 5.84 -3.64
C VAL A 96 4.95 5.75 -2.49
N ALA A 97 3.91 6.59 -2.54
CA ALA A 97 2.75 6.52 -1.65
C ALA A 97 1.57 5.92 -2.40
N LEU A 98 0.83 5.04 -1.74
CA LEU A 98 -0.42 4.49 -2.25
C LEU A 98 -1.43 4.37 -1.12
N ALA A 99 -2.72 4.35 -1.46
CA ALA A 99 -3.79 4.10 -0.50
C ALA A 99 -5.00 3.48 -1.17
N VAL A 100 -5.80 2.80 -0.34
CA VAL A 100 -7.18 2.41 -0.62
C VAL A 100 -8.04 2.98 0.51
N ALA A 101 -9.22 3.48 0.16
CA ALA A 101 -10.21 4.04 1.08
C ALA A 101 -11.60 3.56 0.65
N ASP A 102 -12.29 2.88 1.54
CA ASP A 102 -13.64 2.37 1.32
C ASP A 102 -14.65 3.29 2.01
N GLY A 103 -15.55 3.86 1.23
CA GLY A 103 -16.58 4.76 1.70
C GLY A 103 -17.70 4.02 2.41
N VAL A 104 -17.89 4.28 3.70
CA VAL A 104 -18.86 3.56 4.54
C VAL A 104 -20.29 3.77 4.06
N GLY A 105 -20.89 2.71 3.52
CA GLY A 105 -22.22 2.74 2.88
C GLY A 105 -23.38 3.19 3.78
N GLY A 106 -23.26 3.02 5.10
CA GLY A 106 -24.27 3.45 6.08
C GLY A 106 -24.59 4.96 6.05
N TRP A 107 -23.70 5.79 5.51
CA TRP A 107 -23.94 7.22 5.35
C TRP A 107 -25.01 7.55 4.30
N MET A 108 -25.28 6.63 3.37
CA MET A 108 -26.36 6.81 2.37
C MET A 108 -27.74 7.02 3.01
N GLU A 109 -27.99 6.40 4.16
CA GLU A 109 -29.23 6.57 4.93
C GLU A 109 -29.41 8.01 5.45
N SER A 110 -28.29 8.75 5.56
CA SER A 110 -28.29 10.16 5.93
C SER A 110 -28.35 11.11 4.73
N GLY A 111 -28.53 10.58 3.51
CA GLY A 111 -28.59 11.35 2.27
C GLY A 111 -27.23 11.85 1.78
N VAL A 112 -26.15 11.20 2.20
CA VAL A 112 -24.77 11.54 1.85
C VAL A 112 -24.22 10.47 0.91
N ASP A 113 -23.47 10.88 -0.12
CA ASP A 113 -22.70 9.97 -0.95
C ASP A 113 -21.35 9.64 -0.28
N PRO A 114 -21.14 8.40 0.21
CA PRO A 114 -19.88 8.02 0.85
C PRO A 114 -18.67 8.19 -0.06
N ALA A 115 -18.84 8.08 -1.39
CA ALA A 115 -17.79 8.31 -2.36
C ALA A 115 -17.21 9.74 -2.31
N ASP A 116 -17.97 10.72 -1.84
CA ASP A 116 -17.45 12.08 -1.67
C ASP A 116 -16.34 12.14 -0.62
N PHE A 117 -16.47 11.36 0.45
CA PHE A 117 -15.49 11.33 1.52
C PHE A 117 -14.26 10.52 1.11
N SER A 118 -14.42 9.27 0.65
CA SER A 118 -13.32 8.36 0.30
C SER A 118 -12.46 8.91 -0.85
N HIS A 119 -13.10 9.39 -1.92
CA HIS A 119 -12.38 10.01 -3.05
C HIS A 119 -11.70 11.32 -2.64
N GLY A 120 -12.38 12.18 -1.86
CA GLY A 120 -11.77 13.41 -1.33
C GLY A 120 -10.55 13.12 -0.46
N LEU A 121 -10.64 12.10 0.42
CA LEU A 121 -9.53 11.68 1.28
C LEU A 121 -8.31 11.23 0.43
N CYS A 122 -8.54 10.38 -0.56
CA CYS A 122 -7.49 9.92 -1.48
C CYS A 122 -6.87 11.07 -2.29
N GLU A 123 -7.67 11.99 -2.80
CA GLU A 123 -7.19 13.15 -3.56
C GLU A 123 -6.31 14.08 -2.72
N TYR A 124 -6.70 14.36 -1.48
CA TYR A 124 -5.92 15.20 -0.58
C TYR A 124 -4.63 14.52 -0.12
N MET A 125 -4.67 13.21 0.15
CA MET A 125 -3.46 12.45 0.45
C MET A 125 -2.50 12.42 -0.75
N ALA A 126 -3.00 12.20 -1.96
CA ALA A 126 -2.19 12.21 -3.18
C ALA A 126 -1.50 13.56 -3.41
N ALA A 127 -2.24 14.66 -3.25
CA ALA A 127 -1.70 16.01 -3.36
C ALA A 127 -0.63 16.28 -2.30
N ALA A 128 -0.88 15.92 -1.04
CA ALA A 128 0.06 16.10 0.05
C ALA A 128 1.35 15.29 -0.15
N ALA A 129 1.25 14.05 -0.63
CA ALA A 129 2.41 13.24 -0.98
C ALA A 129 3.23 13.89 -2.11
N TYR A 130 2.57 14.29 -3.18
CA TYR A 130 3.23 14.90 -4.33
C TYR A 130 3.94 16.22 -4.01
N GLU A 131 3.32 17.07 -3.18
CA GLU A 131 3.86 18.38 -2.78
C GLU A 131 4.88 18.28 -1.63
N HIS A 132 5.05 17.11 -1.03
CA HIS A 132 5.97 16.95 0.10
C HIS A 132 7.39 17.40 -0.25
N GLY A 133 7.96 18.28 0.56
CA GLY A 133 9.30 18.80 0.37
C GLY A 133 9.48 19.85 -0.74
N LYS A 134 8.44 20.11 -1.59
CA LYS A 134 8.55 21.08 -2.69
C LYS A 134 8.39 22.54 -2.25
N THR A 135 7.71 22.79 -1.18
CA THR A 135 7.41 24.14 -0.65
C THR A 135 8.63 24.93 -0.20
N ALA A 136 9.77 24.28 -0.03
CA ALA A 136 11.02 24.96 0.34
C ALA A 136 11.72 25.70 -0.83
N GLY A 137 11.28 25.49 -2.08
CA GLY A 137 11.93 26.04 -3.27
C GLY A 137 11.52 27.45 -3.68
N SER A 138 10.36 27.97 -3.24
CA SER A 138 9.79 29.23 -3.74
C SER A 138 10.13 30.48 -2.92
N LYS A 139 10.83 30.37 -1.80
CA LYS A 139 11.34 31.51 -1.03
C LYS A 139 12.83 31.32 -0.71
N LYS A 140 13.67 31.23 -1.74
CA LYS A 140 15.11 31.50 -1.58
C LYS A 140 15.33 32.99 -1.41
N GLN A 141 14.90 33.55 -0.30
CA GLN A 141 15.55 34.73 0.28
C GLN A 141 16.70 34.21 1.15
N ALA A 142 17.89 34.83 0.96
CA ALA A 142 19.14 34.47 1.59
C ALA A 142 19.02 34.25 3.12
N LEU A 143 18.86 32.98 3.52
CA LEU A 143 19.03 32.55 4.90
C LEU A 143 20.43 31.99 5.06
N SER A 144 21.07 32.35 6.18
CA SER A 144 22.45 32.01 6.55
C SER A 144 22.66 30.49 6.53
N LYS A 145 23.90 30.05 6.23
CA LYS A 145 24.31 28.63 6.12
C LYS A 145 23.95 27.75 7.32
N ASP A 146 23.72 28.32 8.49
CA ASP A 146 23.40 27.60 9.73
C ASP A 146 21.91 27.21 9.86
N GLN A 147 21.02 27.73 9.00
CA GLN A 147 19.57 27.38 8.98
C GLN A 147 19.18 26.37 7.93
N GLN A 148 20.12 25.89 7.12
CA GLN A 148 19.86 24.91 6.04
C GLN A 148 19.73 23.45 6.53
N GLN A 149 19.86 23.17 7.82
CA GLN A 149 19.76 21.81 8.38
C GLN A 149 18.41 21.46 9.02
N GLN A 150 17.37 22.29 8.88
CA GLN A 150 16.02 21.82 9.19
C GLN A 150 15.52 20.96 8.03
N GLN A 151 15.94 19.69 8.01
CA GLN A 151 15.37 18.67 7.15
C GLN A 151 13.87 18.61 7.42
N THR A 152 13.05 18.78 6.37
CA THR A 152 11.61 18.50 6.46
C THR A 152 11.46 17.09 7.04
N PRO A 153 10.71 16.91 8.15
CA PRO A 153 10.55 15.57 8.72
C PRO A 153 10.07 14.58 7.66
N ALA A 154 10.60 13.37 7.69
CA ALA A 154 10.17 12.33 6.79
C ALA A 154 8.65 12.13 6.90
N LEU A 155 7.96 12.01 5.77
CA LEU A 155 6.53 11.75 5.74
C LEU A 155 6.28 10.32 6.24
N SER A 156 5.41 10.15 7.23
CA SER A 156 4.93 8.84 7.66
C SER A 156 3.55 8.54 7.08
N ALA A 157 3.19 7.26 6.96
CA ALA A 157 1.89 6.84 6.42
C ALA A 157 0.73 7.39 7.25
N ARG A 158 0.84 7.33 8.59
CA ARG A 158 -0.16 7.92 9.50
C ARG A 158 -0.25 9.44 9.36
N ARG A 159 0.89 10.13 9.18
CA ARG A 159 0.89 11.59 8.97
C ARG A 159 0.23 11.97 7.65
N LEU A 160 0.44 11.18 6.60
CA LEU A 160 -0.23 11.41 5.32
C LEU A 160 -1.74 11.22 5.44
N MET A 161 -2.19 10.19 6.14
CA MET A 161 -3.61 9.96 6.47
C MET A 161 -4.19 11.15 7.24
N GLU A 162 -3.48 11.67 8.25
CA GLU A 162 -3.90 12.83 9.03
C GLU A 162 -4.04 14.09 8.17
N ILE A 163 -3.07 14.36 7.29
CA ILE A 163 -3.14 15.54 6.39
C ILE A 163 -4.37 15.42 5.48
N GLY A 164 -4.61 14.26 4.88
CA GLY A 164 -5.79 14.01 4.05
C GLY A 164 -7.10 14.21 4.81
N TYR A 165 -7.20 13.63 5.99
CA TYR A 165 -8.40 13.74 6.85
C TYR A 165 -8.68 15.18 7.27
N GLN A 166 -7.64 15.92 7.70
CA GLN A 166 -7.83 17.33 8.04
C GLN A 166 -8.27 18.17 6.83
N ALA A 167 -7.73 17.88 5.63
CA ALA A 167 -8.14 18.55 4.41
C ALA A 167 -9.61 18.29 4.06
N VAL A 168 -10.07 17.03 4.16
CA VAL A 168 -11.50 16.67 3.99
C VAL A 168 -12.38 17.44 4.96
N ARG A 169 -12.00 17.51 6.24
CA ARG A 169 -12.77 18.25 7.26
C ARG A 169 -12.89 19.74 7.00
N HIS A 170 -11.98 20.33 6.24
CA HIS A 170 -12.00 21.75 5.85
C HIS A 170 -12.66 21.99 4.48
N ASP A 171 -12.93 20.93 3.71
CA ASP A 171 -13.60 21.05 2.42
C ASP A 171 -15.12 21.23 2.59
N ARG A 172 -15.59 22.42 2.32
CA ARG A 172 -17.03 22.77 2.42
C ARG A 172 -17.92 21.99 1.45
N SER A 173 -17.36 21.35 0.44
CA SER A 173 -18.11 20.54 -0.52
C SER A 173 -18.40 19.14 0.02
N ILE A 174 -17.66 18.68 1.05
CA ILE A 174 -17.87 17.41 1.75
C ILE A 174 -18.52 17.76 3.09
N GLN A 175 -19.83 17.52 3.21
CA GLN A 175 -20.58 17.94 4.38
C GLN A 175 -20.66 16.89 5.48
N ALA A 176 -20.56 15.62 5.11
CA ALA A 176 -20.62 14.46 5.98
C ALA A 176 -20.03 13.25 5.25
N GLY A 177 -19.83 12.17 5.96
CA GLY A 177 -19.36 10.90 5.40
C GLY A 177 -18.32 10.25 6.30
N GLY A 178 -17.95 9.04 5.95
CA GLY A 178 -16.89 8.28 6.60
C GLY A 178 -16.24 7.30 5.63
N SER A 179 -15.03 6.90 5.93
CA SER A 179 -14.27 5.96 5.12
C SER A 179 -13.24 5.22 5.97
N THR A 180 -12.97 3.97 5.64
CA THR A 180 -11.73 3.30 6.04
C THR A 180 -10.55 3.97 5.35
N ALA A 181 -9.33 3.67 5.78
CA ALA A 181 -8.14 4.12 5.06
C ALA A 181 -6.95 3.20 5.32
N ILE A 182 -6.35 2.67 4.26
CA ILE A 182 -5.04 2.03 4.33
C ILE A 182 -4.06 2.81 3.47
N VAL A 183 -2.93 3.19 4.04
CA VAL A 183 -1.89 3.99 3.38
C VAL A 183 -0.56 3.27 3.45
N GLY A 184 0.10 3.07 2.32
CA GLY A 184 1.42 2.49 2.20
C GLY A 184 2.46 3.50 1.70
N LEU A 185 3.64 3.56 2.33
CA LEU A 185 4.81 4.28 1.88
C LEU A 185 5.93 3.28 1.57
N LEU A 186 6.32 3.22 0.30
CA LEU A 186 7.38 2.35 -0.19
C LEU A 186 8.63 3.18 -0.46
N SER A 187 9.65 3.01 0.37
CA SER A 187 10.87 3.84 0.32
C SER A 187 11.95 3.22 -0.59
N PRO A 188 12.83 4.03 -1.19
CA PRO A 188 13.84 3.55 -2.14
C PRO A 188 14.93 2.67 -1.49
N ASP A 189 14.97 2.56 -0.18
CA ASP A 189 15.85 1.66 0.58
C ASP A 189 15.21 0.30 0.89
N GLY A 190 13.99 0.05 0.37
CA GLY A 190 13.27 -1.22 0.54
C GLY A 190 12.37 -1.27 1.78
N GLY A 191 12.20 -0.17 2.49
CA GLY A 191 11.27 -0.08 3.61
C GLY A 191 9.81 0.09 3.14
N LEU A 192 8.89 -0.57 3.81
CA LEU A 192 7.45 -0.35 3.70
C LEU A 192 6.92 0.09 5.06
N GLU A 193 6.26 1.24 5.11
CA GLU A 193 5.42 1.64 6.25
C GLU A 193 3.96 1.63 5.83
N VAL A 194 3.12 0.91 6.56
CA VAL A 194 1.66 0.87 6.35
C VAL A 194 0.96 1.45 7.56
N ALA A 195 0.00 2.35 7.34
CA ALA A 195 -0.99 2.76 8.34
C ALA A 195 -2.35 2.24 7.88
N ASN A 196 -3.00 1.39 8.69
CA ASN A 196 -4.30 0.82 8.41
C ASN A 196 -5.33 1.26 9.46
N LEU A 197 -6.47 1.76 9.02
CA LEU A 197 -7.61 2.13 9.84
C LEU A 197 -8.88 1.56 9.19
N GLY A 198 -9.47 0.56 9.82
CA GLY A 198 -10.64 -0.15 9.33
C GLY A 198 -10.34 -1.57 8.83
N ASP A 199 -11.19 -2.08 7.95
CA ASP A 199 -11.18 -3.44 7.42
C ASP A 199 -10.72 -3.55 5.95
N SER A 200 -10.35 -2.43 5.31
CA SER A 200 -9.41 -2.45 4.19
C SER A 200 -8.09 -3.05 4.66
N GLY A 201 -7.34 -3.68 3.76
CA GLY A 201 -6.16 -4.43 4.20
C GLY A 201 -5.07 -4.56 3.16
N TYR A 202 -3.98 -5.21 3.56
CA TYR A 202 -2.89 -5.59 2.67
C TYR A 202 -2.39 -7.01 2.93
N ILE A 203 -1.77 -7.59 1.91
CA ILE A 203 -1.02 -8.84 2.00
C ILE A 203 0.32 -8.68 1.26
N GLN A 204 1.40 -9.15 1.87
CA GLN A 204 2.71 -9.27 1.26
C GLN A 204 2.97 -10.73 0.91
N LEU A 205 3.22 -10.99 -0.37
CA LEU A 205 3.51 -12.31 -0.92
C LEU A 205 4.97 -12.37 -1.35
N ARG A 206 5.65 -13.44 -0.92
CA ARG A 206 7.07 -13.68 -1.21
C ARG A 206 7.29 -15.14 -1.54
N LEU A 207 7.83 -15.41 -2.73
CA LEU A 207 8.26 -16.76 -3.14
C LEU A 207 7.20 -17.84 -2.88
N ASN A 208 5.98 -17.62 -3.39
CA ASN A 208 4.85 -18.55 -3.26
C ASN A 208 4.35 -18.76 -1.81
N ALA A 209 4.54 -17.76 -0.96
CA ALA A 209 4.04 -17.80 0.41
C ALA A 209 3.45 -16.44 0.84
N VAL A 210 2.47 -16.47 1.74
CA VAL A 210 2.04 -15.29 2.49
C VAL A 210 3.12 -14.98 3.52
N HIS A 211 3.71 -13.78 3.40
CA HIS A 211 4.76 -13.33 4.32
C HIS A 211 4.16 -12.58 5.51
N THR A 212 3.23 -11.67 5.24
CA THR A 212 2.46 -10.95 6.24
C THR A 212 1.18 -10.41 5.65
N CYS A 213 0.20 -10.11 6.49
CA CYS A 213 -1.05 -9.44 6.13
C CYS A 213 -1.52 -8.57 7.31
N SER A 214 -2.40 -7.61 7.01
CA SER A 214 -3.08 -6.83 8.06
C SER A 214 -4.20 -7.62 8.70
N GLU A 215 -4.53 -7.25 9.95
CA GLU A 215 -5.75 -7.66 10.62
C GLU A 215 -6.80 -6.53 10.50
N PRO A 216 -8.08 -6.85 10.30
CA PRO A 216 -9.13 -5.83 10.22
C PRO A 216 -9.38 -5.19 11.59
N GLN A 217 -9.57 -3.87 11.61
CA GLN A 217 -9.98 -3.12 12.80
C GLN A 217 -11.48 -2.84 12.75
N THR A 218 -12.24 -3.44 13.65
CA THR A 218 -13.70 -3.31 13.73
C THR A 218 -14.18 -3.08 15.15
N HIS A 219 -15.22 -2.25 15.31
CA HIS A 219 -15.92 -2.08 16.59
C HIS A 219 -16.87 -3.24 16.90
N ALA A 220 -17.46 -3.80 15.83
CA ALA A 220 -18.35 -4.95 15.87
C ALA A 220 -18.33 -5.63 14.50
N PHE A 221 -19.05 -6.74 14.36
CA PHE A 221 -19.22 -7.40 13.06
C PHE A 221 -19.68 -6.42 11.99
N ASN A 222 -18.99 -6.38 10.85
CA ASN A 222 -19.26 -5.50 9.71
C ASN A 222 -19.38 -4.01 10.10
N THR A 223 -18.59 -3.58 11.10
CA THR A 223 -18.57 -2.21 11.61
C THR A 223 -17.12 -1.76 11.76
N PRO A 224 -16.48 -1.35 10.64
CA PRO A 224 -15.08 -0.98 10.66
C PRO A 224 -14.79 0.31 11.43
N TYR A 225 -13.55 0.44 11.89
CA TYR A 225 -13.00 1.76 12.23
C TYR A 225 -13.07 2.65 11.00
N GLN A 226 -13.48 3.91 11.20
CA GLN A 226 -13.66 4.85 10.10
C GLN A 226 -13.28 6.27 10.50
N LEU A 227 -12.55 6.93 9.59
CA LEU A 227 -12.45 8.39 9.63
C LEU A 227 -13.80 8.96 9.23
N SER A 228 -14.38 9.87 10.01
CA SER A 228 -15.70 10.40 9.69
C SER A 228 -15.84 11.86 9.99
N MET A 229 -16.74 12.50 9.26
CA MET A 229 -17.20 13.86 9.51
C MET A 229 -18.70 13.82 9.77
N ILE A 230 -19.08 14.04 11.04
CA ILE A 230 -20.46 13.96 11.50
C ILE A 230 -20.98 15.38 11.68
N PRO A 231 -22.02 15.81 10.93
CA PRO A 231 -22.65 17.09 11.12
C PRO A 231 -23.24 17.25 12.53
N PRO A 232 -23.19 18.44 13.12
CA PRO A 232 -23.65 18.67 14.49
C PRO A 232 -25.11 18.26 14.74
N ASN A 233 -25.99 18.40 13.76
CA ASN A 233 -27.40 17.99 13.85
C ASN A 233 -27.56 16.47 13.90
N ILE A 234 -26.74 15.71 13.17
CA ILE A 234 -26.71 14.24 13.23
C ILE A 234 -26.14 13.80 14.57
N LEU A 235 -25.03 14.43 15.00
CA LEU A 235 -24.41 14.15 16.28
C LEU A 235 -25.39 14.36 17.45
N ALA A 236 -26.16 15.48 17.45
CA ALA A 236 -27.16 15.74 18.46
C ALA A 236 -28.29 14.69 18.47
N ARG A 237 -28.71 14.21 17.30
CA ARG A 237 -29.70 13.12 17.20
C ARG A 237 -29.16 11.81 17.75
N MET A 238 -27.93 11.41 17.36
CA MET A 238 -27.30 10.19 17.85
C MET A 238 -27.19 10.22 19.38
N ALA A 239 -26.73 11.33 19.95
CA ALA A 239 -26.64 11.51 21.41
C ALA A 239 -28.00 11.39 22.12
N ALA A 240 -29.08 11.93 21.52
CA ALA A 240 -30.43 11.85 22.07
C ALA A 240 -31.00 10.42 22.12
N PHE A 241 -30.56 9.53 21.21
CA PHE A 241 -31.00 8.15 21.12
C PHE A 241 -30.02 7.15 21.73
N GLY A 242 -28.95 7.62 22.41
CA GLY A 242 -27.94 6.76 23.04
C GLY A 242 -27.06 6.00 22.06
N GLY A 243 -26.98 6.44 20.80
CA GLY A 243 -26.11 5.88 19.80
C GLY A 243 -24.63 6.18 20.09
N ALA A 244 -23.76 5.20 19.91
CA ALA A 244 -22.32 5.40 19.99
C ALA A 244 -21.85 6.18 18.76
N GLN A 245 -21.00 7.19 18.97
CA GLN A 245 -20.31 7.85 17.89
C GLN A 245 -19.20 6.95 17.37
N LEU A 246 -19.37 6.36 16.19
CA LEU A 246 -18.31 5.64 15.50
C LEU A 246 -17.52 6.66 14.65
N SER A 247 -16.45 7.18 15.23
CA SER A 247 -15.56 8.12 14.56
C SER A 247 -14.18 7.93 15.15
N ASP A 248 -13.34 7.32 14.36
CA ASP A 248 -11.95 7.08 14.71
C ASP A 248 -11.07 8.19 14.13
N GLU A 249 -9.86 8.30 14.62
CA GLU A 249 -8.92 9.31 14.18
C GLU A 249 -7.65 8.65 13.59
N PRO A 250 -6.85 9.37 12.77
CA PRO A 250 -5.63 8.81 12.19
C PRO A 250 -4.66 8.24 13.21
N ARG A 251 -4.71 8.68 14.48
CA ARG A 251 -3.90 8.12 15.58
C ARG A 251 -4.28 6.68 15.94
N ASP A 252 -5.52 6.26 15.65
CA ASP A 252 -6.05 4.94 15.95
C ASP A 252 -5.66 3.92 14.88
N ALA A 253 -5.09 4.38 13.74
CA ALA A 253 -4.56 3.51 12.71
C ALA A 253 -3.41 2.65 13.25
N GLU A 254 -3.43 1.35 12.95
CA GLU A 254 -2.30 0.46 13.18
C GLU A 254 -1.16 0.82 12.22
N VAL A 255 0.07 0.85 12.74
CA VAL A 255 1.26 1.12 11.91
C VAL A 255 2.20 -0.06 11.91
N THR A 256 2.41 -0.63 10.73
CA THR A 256 3.33 -1.75 10.50
C THR A 256 4.51 -1.28 9.65
N ARG A 257 5.72 -1.78 9.97
CA ARG A 257 6.95 -1.53 9.20
C ARG A 257 7.56 -2.85 8.78
N LEU A 258 7.92 -2.96 7.51
CA LEU A 258 8.39 -4.18 6.88
C LEU A 258 9.56 -3.89 5.97
N ASP A 259 10.40 -4.92 5.77
CA ASP A 259 11.48 -4.91 4.79
C ASP A 259 11.04 -5.68 3.54
N LEU A 260 11.11 -5.01 2.40
CA LEU A 260 10.78 -5.57 1.10
C LEU A 260 12.00 -6.24 0.47
N ARG A 261 11.74 -7.22 -0.38
CA ARG A 261 12.76 -7.91 -1.18
C ARG A 261 12.40 -7.90 -2.65
N HIS A 262 13.39 -8.06 -3.47
CA HIS A 262 13.21 -8.26 -4.91
C HIS A 262 12.21 -9.40 -5.19
N GLY A 263 11.21 -9.12 -6.03
CA GLY A 263 10.16 -10.06 -6.39
C GLY A 263 9.02 -10.18 -5.39
N ASP A 264 8.98 -9.39 -4.30
CA ASP A 264 7.80 -9.31 -3.46
C ASP A 264 6.62 -8.73 -4.23
N VAL A 265 5.44 -9.22 -3.92
CA VAL A 265 4.18 -8.68 -4.42
C VAL A 265 3.36 -8.19 -3.23
N LEU A 266 2.97 -6.93 -3.28
CA LEU A 266 2.08 -6.30 -2.31
C LEU A 266 0.71 -6.14 -2.94
N VAL A 267 -0.34 -6.51 -2.22
CA VAL A 267 -1.73 -6.29 -2.61
C VAL A 267 -2.41 -5.51 -1.50
N PHE A 268 -2.90 -4.32 -1.82
CA PHE A 268 -3.75 -3.50 -0.96
C PHE A 268 -5.16 -3.53 -1.53
N ALA A 269 -6.18 -3.71 -0.70
CA ALA A 269 -7.54 -3.79 -1.20
C ALA A 269 -8.57 -3.35 -0.15
N SER A 270 -9.78 -2.99 -0.64
CA SER A 270 -10.99 -2.81 0.16
C SER A 270 -11.58 -4.15 0.62
N ASP A 271 -12.57 -4.10 1.50
CA ASP A 271 -13.25 -5.28 2.04
C ASP A 271 -13.93 -6.12 0.96
N GLY A 272 -14.34 -5.52 -0.17
CA GLY A 272 -14.87 -6.26 -1.32
C GLY A 272 -13.96 -7.38 -1.83
N VAL A 273 -12.65 -7.33 -1.52
CA VAL A 273 -11.72 -8.45 -1.74
C VAL A 273 -11.67 -9.38 -0.54
N TRP A 274 -11.45 -8.84 0.66
CA TRP A 274 -11.20 -9.63 1.86
C TRP A 274 -12.44 -10.40 2.34
N ASP A 275 -13.63 -9.90 2.07
CA ASP A 275 -14.90 -10.56 2.33
C ASP A 275 -15.20 -11.71 1.36
N ASN A 276 -14.58 -11.72 0.19
CA ASN A 276 -14.88 -12.65 -0.88
C ASN A 276 -13.76 -13.67 -1.19
N LEU A 277 -12.49 -13.33 -0.91
CA LEU A 277 -11.34 -14.18 -1.19
C LEU A 277 -10.51 -14.41 0.09
N PHE A 278 -10.17 -15.68 0.35
CA PHE A 278 -9.22 -16.02 1.39
C PHE A 278 -7.79 -15.61 0.98
N ASN A 279 -6.91 -15.38 1.93
CA ASN A 279 -5.48 -15.12 1.66
C ASN A 279 -4.86 -16.22 0.77
N GLN A 280 -5.32 -17.45 0.90
CA GLN A 280 -4.87 -18.59 0.08
C GLN A 280 -5.31 -18.46 -1.39
N ASP A 281 -6.51 -17.94 -1.67
CA ASP A 281 -7.00 -17.71 -3.02
C ASP A 281 -6.16 -16.62 -3.70
N ILE A 282 -5.88 -15.53 -3.00
CA ILE A 282 -5.01 -14.45 -3.48
C ILE A 282 -3.60 -14.97 -3.75
N LEU A 283 -3.04 -15.76 -2.82
CA LEU A 283 -1.73 -16.40 -3.01
C LEU A 283 -1.71 -17.26 -4.27
N GLN A 284 -2.74 -18.06 -4.53
CA GLN A 284 -2.82 -18.91 -5.72
C GLN A 284 -2.88 -18.09 -7.02
N LEU A 285 -3.67 -17.01 -7.04
CA LEU A 285 -3.80 -16.11 -8.20
C LEU A 285 -2.45 -15.45 -8.51
N VAL A 286 -1.82 -14.86 -7.48
CA VAL A 286 -0.52 -14.20 -7.63
C VAL A 286 0.57 -15.18 -8.04
N SER A 287 0.67 -16.32 -7.35
CA SER A 287 1.68 -17.34 -7.66
C SER A 287 1.54 -17.86 -9.08
N ARG A 288 0.31 -18.11 -9.53
CA ARG A 288 0.05 -18.53 -10.90
C ARG A 288 0.54 -17.50 -11.91
N SER A 289 0.26 -16.21 -11.68
CA SER A 289 0.69 -15.11 -12.56
C SER A 289 2.21 -14.96 -12.56
N MET A 290 2.82 -14.96 -11.38
CA MET A 290 4.27 -14.83 -11.22
C MET A 290 5.03 -16.00 -11.85
N MET A 291 4.53 -17.23 -11.72
CA MET A 291 5.14 -18.42 -12.31
C MET A 291 4.92 -18.48 -13.83
N ALA A 292 3.69 -18.20 -14.31
CA ALA A 292 3.35 -18.25 -15.75
C ALA A 292 4.15 -17.22 -16.57
N THR A 293 4.46 -16.06 -16.00
CA THR A 293 5.26 -15.02 -16.65
C THR A 293 6.76 -15.23 -16.48
N GLY A 294 7.19 -16.17 -15.65
CA GLY A 294 8.59 -16.40 -15.30
C GLY A 294 9.18 -15.39 -14.33
N ALA A 295 8.35 -14.53 -13.72
CA ALA A 295 8.78 -13.61 -12.67
C ALA A 295 9.25 -14.36 -11.40
N TRP A 296 8.55 -15.45 -11.07
CA TRP A 296 9.02 -16.49 -10.15
C TRP A 296 9.31 -17.78 -10.94
N GLN A 297 10.35 -18.50 -10.55
CA GLN A 297 10.83 -19.67 -11.26
C GLN A 297 11.10 -20.83 -10.30
N ALA A 298 10.51 -21.98 -10.55
CA ALA A 298 10.84 -23.19 -9.81
C ALA A 298 12.29 -23.62 -10.15
N GLN A 299 13.11 -23.91 -9.13
CA GLN A 299 14.51 -24.30 -9.31
C GLN A 299 14.66 -25.75 -9.79
N SER A 300 13.63 -26.57 -9.61
CA SER A 300 13.56 -27.93 -10.19
C SER A 300 12.11 -28.24 -10.61
N LYS A 301 11.93 -29.39 -11.31
CA LYS A 301 10.59 -29.87 -11.71
C LYS A 301 9.89 -30.68 -10.62
N ASP A 302 10.55 -30.89 -9.48
CA ASP A 302 9.99 -31.67 -8.40
C ASP A 302 8.95 -30.91 -7.63
N ALA A 303 7.92 -31.59 -7.12
CA ALA A 303 6.91 -31.00 -6.28
C ALA A 303 7.56 -30.43 -5.00
N GLY A 304 7.29 -29.18 -4.69
CA GLY A 304 7.90 -28.49 -3.54
C GLY A 304 9.29 -27.91 -3.81
N ALA A 305 9.72 -27.82 -5.07
CA ALA A 305 10.97 -27.14 -5.44
C ALA A 305 11.03 -25.71 -4.91
N ALA A 306 12.22 -25.28 -4.51
CA ALA A 306 12.47 -23.89 -4.13
C ALA A 306 12.14 -22.95 -5.30
N VAL A 307 11.58 -21.81 -4.97
CA VAL A 307 11.23 -20.76 -5.94
C VAL A 307 12.30 -19.66 -5.88
N ALA A 308 12.73 -19.19 -7.04
CA ALA A 308 13.63 -18.05 -7.18
C ALA A 308 12.92 -16.91 -7.92
N VAL A 309 13.38 -15.69 -7.73
CA VAL A 309 12.93 -14.52 -8.47
C VAL A 309 13.76 -14.36 -9.74
N ALA A 310 13.14 -13.97 -10.84
CA ALA A 310 13.83 -13.61 -12.07
C ALA A 310 14.80 -12.44 -11.83
N PRO A 311 15.91 -12.35 -12.59
CA PRO A 311 16.81 -11.19 -12.48
C PRO A 311 16.09 -9.86 -12.66
N PRO A 312 16.60 -8.76 -12.06
CA PRO A 312 15.95 -7.43 -12.10
C PRO A 312 15.62 -6.96 -13.52
N SER A 313 16.49 -7.18 -14.49
CA SER A 313 16.26 -6.82 -15.88
C SER A 313 15.08 -7.55 -16.53
N VAL A 314 14.89 -8.83 -16.20
CA VAL A 314 13.76 -9.63 -16.69
C VAL A 314 12.46 -9.17 -16.03
N LEU A 315 12.48 -9.00 -14.71
CA LEU A 315 11.33 -8.55 -13.95
C LEU A 315 10.88 -7.16 -14.41
N LYS A 316 11.82 -6.23 -14.64
CA LYS A 316 11.55 -4.88 -15.15
C LYS A 316 10.83 -4.91 -16.51
N ASN A 317 11.26 -5.77 -17.43
CA ASN A 317 10.60 -5.90 -18.75
C ASN A 317 9.15 -6.39 -18.63
N LEU A 318 8.83 -7.26 -17.67
CA LEU A 318 7.46 -7.73 -17.43
C LEU A 318 6.56 -6.63 -16.82
N MET A 319 7.16 -5.67 -16.14
CA MET A 319 6.48 -4.58 -15.45
C MET A 319 6.36 -3.30 -16.29
N ASP A 320 7.04 -3.23 -17.43
CA ASP A 320 7.14 -2.01 -18.24
C ASP A 320 5.90 -1.80 -19.10
N ALA A 321 5.16 -0.71 -18.84
CA ALA A 321 3.96 -0.35 -19.58
C ALA A 321 4.27 0.29 -20.96
N GLU A 322 5.48 0.83 -21.16
CA GLU A 322 5.94 1.41 -22.43
C GLU A 322 6.64 0.36 -23.30
N GLY A 323 6.98 -0.81 -22.74
CA GLY A 323 7.62 -1.92 -23.40
C GLY A 323 6.64 -3.00 -23.86
N LYS A 324 7.06 -4.27 -23.74
CA LYS A 324 6.23 -5.42 -24.14
C LYS A 324 5.34 -5.93 -23.02
N GLY A 325 5.64 -5.61 -21.77
CA GLY A 325 4.97 -6.17 -20.60
C GLY A 325 4.94 -7.70 -20.64
N VAL A 326 3.83 -8.30 -20.23
CA VAL A 326 3.56 -9.74 -20.34
C VAL A 326 2.70 -10.09 -21.56
N GLY A 327 2.23 -9.08 -22.28
CA GLY A 327 1.36 -9.24 -23.46
C GLY A 327 0.55 -7.99 -23.78
N SER A 328 -0.44 -8.12 -24.65
CA SER A 328 -1.37 -7.03 -24.98
C SER A 328 -2.81 -7.55 -24.98
N SER A 329 -3.74 -6.71 -24.52
CA SER A 329 -5.18 -6.99 -24.55
C SER A 329 -5.92 -5.70 -24.93
N GLY A 330 -6.85 -5.78 -25.90
CA GLY A 330 -7.61 -4.62 -26.34
C GLY A 330 -6.78 -3.46 -26.87
N GLY A 331 -5.54 -3.72 -27.35
CA GLY A 331 -4.61 -2.68 -27.81
C GLY A 331 -3.74 -2.06 -26.72
N ASN A 332 -3.94 -2.41 -25.45
CA ASN A 332 -3.16 -1.95 -24.31
C ASN A 332 -2.09 -2.98 -23.90
N VAL A 333 -0.94 -2.49 -23.45
CA VAL A 333 0.10 -3.36 -22.85
C VAL A 333 -0.38 -3.84 -21.48
N VAL A 334 -0.34 -5.17 -21.29
CA VAL A 334 -0.61 -5.79 -20.00
C VAL A 334 0.72 -5.95 -19.28
N THR A 335 0.87 -5.31 -18.13
CA THR A 335 2.06 -5.44 -17.26
C THR A 335 1.80 -6.51 -16.21
N LEU A 336 2.86 -7.01 -15.57
CA LEU A 336 2.74 -8.02 -14.52
C LEU A 336 1.84 -7.55 -13.37
N GLN A 337 2.04 -6.33 -12.89
CA GLN A 337 1.24 -5.74 -11.80
C GLN A 337 -0.22 -5.54 -12.21
N SER A 338 -0.48 -5.13 -13.46
CA SER A 338 -1.86 -4.98 -13.95
C SER A 338 -2.57 -6.32 -14.16
N LEU A 339 -1.85 -7.32 -14.63
CA LEU A 339 -2.36 -8.68 -14.76
C LEU A 339 -2.81 -9.22 -13.39
N ILE A 340 -1.97 -9.07 -12.37
CA ILE A 340 -2.29 -9.53 -11.01
C ILE A 340 -3.49 -8.75 -10.45
N ALA A 341 -3.51 -7.42 -10.57
CA ALA A 341 -4.59 -6.59 -10.07
C ALA A 341 -5.93 -6.97 -10.70
N THR A 342 -5.96 -7.11 -12.04
CA THR A 342 -7.19 -7.46 -12.76
C THR A 342 -7.68 -8.88 -12.47
N GLN A 343 -6.77 -9.83 -12.25
CA GLN A 343 -7.15 -11.19 -11.88
C GLN A 343 -7.77 -11.25 -10.48
N ILE A 344 -7.21 -10.53 -9.51
CA ILE A 344 -7.76 -10.48 -8.15
C ILE A 344 -9.14 -9.81 -8.17
N THR A 345 -9.26 -8.63 -8.83
CA THR A 345 -10.56 -7.93 -8.96
C THR A 345 -11.61 -8.79 -9.62
N GLY A 346 -11.27 -9.46 -10.74
CA GLY A 346 -12.20 -10.36 -11.45
C GLY A 346 -12.62 -11.56 -10.60
N ALA A 347 -11.70 -12.16 -9.85
CA ALA A 347 -11.99 -13.26 -8.95
C ALA A 347 -12.88 -12.84 -7.78
N ALA A 348 -12.58 -11.69 -7.14
CA ALA A 348 -13.39 -11.13 -6.07
C ALA A 348 -14.80 -10.79 -6.57
N LYS A 349 -14.93 -10.18 -7.76
CA LYS A 349 -16.23 -9.90 -8.39
C LYS A 349 -17.04 -11.15 -8.67
N ALA A 350 -16.40 -12.20 -9.19
CA ALA A 350 -17.06 -13.47 -9.44
C ALA A 350 -17.49 -14.17 -8.14
N ALA A 351 -16.66 -14.09 -7.09
CA ALA A 351 -16.97 -14.65 -5.78
C ALA A 351 -18.11 -13.86 -5.10
N SER A 352 -18.13 -12.53 -5.20
CA SER A 352 -19.13 -11.68 -4.55
C SER A 352 -20.56 -11.96 -4.98
N VAL A 353 -20.76 -12.37 -6.23
CA VAL A 353 -22.10 -12.73 -6.79
C VAL A 353 -22.40 -14.24 -6.74
N ASN A 354 -21.47 -15.04 -6.25
CA ASN A 354 -21.64 -16.49 -6.16
C ASN A 354 -22.41 -16.86 -4.88
N THR A 355 -23.67 -17.29 -5.03
CA THR A 355 -24.55 -17.67 -3.92
C THR A 355 -24.30 -19.08 -3.37
N LYS A 356 -23.38 -19.86 -3.97
CA LYS A 356 -23.17 -21.28 -3.64
C LYS A 356 -21.86 -21.53 -2.88
N LEU A 357 -20.90 -20.62 -2.96
CA LEU A 357 -19.57 -20.78 -2.36
C LEU A 357 -19.38 -19.76 -1.25
N ASP A 358 -19.29 -20.24 -0.01
CA ASP A 358 -19.10 -19.41 1.16
C ASP A 358 -17.68 -18.83 1.19
N GLY A 359 -17.56 -17.53 1.06
CA GLY A 359 -16.34 -16.77 1.24
C GLY A 359 -16.03 -16.47 2.72
N PRO A 360 -14.98 -15.65 2.99
CA PRO A 360 -14.64 -15.21 4.33
C PRO A 360 -15.82 -14.57 5.07
N PHE A 361 -16.57 -13.65 4.43
CA PHE A 361 -17.72 -12.99 5.02
C PHE A 361 -18.80 -13.99 5.49
N ALA A 362 -19.17 -14.97 4.66
CA ALA A 362 -20.17 -15.97 5.04
C ALA A 362 -19.73 -16.79 6.27
N LYS A 363 -18.39 -17.03 6.41
CA LYS A 363 -17.86 -17.72 7.58
C LYS A 363 -17.92 -16.84 8.84
N GLU A 364 -17.65 -15.55 8.70
CA GLU A 364 -17.75 -14.61 9.82
C GLU A 364 -19.22 -14.41 10.24
N VAL A 365 -20.19 -14.31 9.31
CA VAL A 365 -21.63 -14.29 9.63
C VAL A 365 -22.00 -15.50 10.50
N LYS A 366 -21.61 -16.70 10.07
CA LYS A 366 -21.88 -17.93 10.83
C LYS A 366 -21.26 -17.97 12.21
N ARG A 367 -20.10 -17.32 12.38
CA ARG A 367 -19.40 -17.22 13.66
C ARG A 367 -20.11 -16.28 14.62
N TYR A 368 -20.54 -15.11 14.16
CA TYR A 368 -21.18 -14.09 14.99
C TYR A 368 -22.68 -14.34 15.17
N TYR A 369 -23.33 -14.88 14.15
CA TYR A 369 -24.77 -15.12 14.11
C TYR A 369 -25.07 -16.56 13.64
N PRO A 370 -24.85 -17.57 14.50
CA PRO A 370 -24.99 -18.99 14.12
C PRO A 370 -26.40 -19.38 13.62
N GLN A 371 -27.42 -18.54 13.89
CA GLN A 371 -28.79 -18.76 13.45
C GLN A 371 -29.08 -18.16 12.04
N GLU A 372 -28.18 -17.34 11.53
CA GLU A 372 -28.33 -16.76 10.20
C GLU A 372 -28.00 -17.76 9.11
N THR A 373 -28.76 -17.70 8.03
CA THR A 373 -28.64 -18.61 6.87
C THR A 373 -27.88 -17.98 5.71
N TRP A 374 -26.98 -17.05 6.00
CA TRP A 374 -26.16 -16.43 4.96
C TRP A 374 -25.29 -17.45 4.23
N HIS A 375 -25.37 -17.46 2.91
CA HIS A 375 -24.54 -18.25 2.01
C HIS A 375 -24.04 -17.43 0.85
N GLY A 376 -22.85 -17.77 0.35
CA GLY A 376 -22.25 -17.13 -0.80
C GLY A 376 -21.41 -15.92 -0.48
N GLY A 377 -21.10 -15.14 -1.51
CA GLY A 377 -20.30 -13.93 -1.41
C GLY A 377 -21.08 -12.72 -0.89
N LYS A 378 -20.35 -11.66 -0.57
CA LYS A 378 -20.89 -10.32 -0.25
C LYS A 378 -20.67 -9.40 -1.46
N VAL A 379 -21.77 -8.94 -2.07
CA VAL A 379 -21.69 -7.99 -3.19
C VAL A 379 -21.26 -6.64 -2.67
N ASP A 380 -20.08 -6.19 -3.10
CA ASP A 380 -19.52 -4.89 -2.71
C ASP A 380 -18.74 -4.22 -3.83
N ASP A 381 -18.39 -2.95 -3.63
CA ASP A 381 -17.40 -2.24 -4.42
C ASP A 381 -16.03 -2.93 -4.23
N ILE A 382 -15.19 -2.94 -5.25
CA ILE A 382 -13.89 -3.63 -5.21
C ILE A 382 -12.82 -2.69 -5.70
N CYS A 383 -11.80 -2.50 -4.89
CA CYS A 383 -10.60 -1.77 -5.26
C CYS A 383 -9.35 -2.54 -4.85
N VAL A 384 -8.43 -2.74 -5.79
CA VAL A 384 -7.18 -3.49 -5.61
C VAL A 384 -6.02 -2.66 -6.13
N VAL A 385 -5.00 -2.45 -5.32
CA VAL A 385 -3.72 -1.83 -5.71
C VAL A 385 -2.62 -2.85 -5.53
N VAL A 386 -1.90 -3.16 -6.60
CA VAL A 386 -0.79 -4.12 -6.61
C VAL A 386 0.51 -3.40 -6.86
N ALA A 387 1.52 -3.66 -6.01
CA ALA A 387 2.89 -3.22 -6.23
C ALA A 387 3.82 -4.45 -6.34
N VAL A 388 4.62 -4.50 -7.40
CA VAL A 388 5.70 -5.49 -7.58
C VAL A 388 7.03 -4.83 -7.31
N VAL A 389 7.84 -5.45 -6.47
CA VAL A 389 9.11 -4.91 -5.96
C VAL A 389 10.27 -5.37 -6.82
N SER A 390 11.07 -4.42 -7.32
CA SER A 390 12.33 -4.70 -8.00
C SER A 390 13.49 -4.03 -7.26
N GLU A 391 14.60 -4.75 -7.12
CA GLU A 391 15.84 -4.26 -6.49
C GLU A 391 16.90 -4.14 -7.57
N GLU A 392 17.50 -2.98 -7.69
CA GLU A 392 18.59 -2.72 -8.64
C GLU A 392 19.90 -2.48 -7.87
N PRO A 393 21.04 -3.02 -8.34
CA PRO A 393 22.33 -2.65 -7.79
C PRO A 393 22.54 -1.14 -7.98
N ALA A 394 23.00 -0.43 -6.94
CA ALA A 394 23.38 0.98 -7.08
C ALA A 394 24.41 1.13 -8.19
N GLU A 395 24.11 1.92 -9.22
CA GLU A 395 25.05 2.19 -10.32
C GLU A 395 26.33 2.85 -9.74
N MET A 396 27.48 2.37 -10.20
CA MET A 396 28.75 3.04 -9.91
C MET A 396 28.74 4.40 -10.59
N PRO A 397 29.08 5.49 -9.89
CA PRO A 397 29.32 6.74 -10.58
C PRO A 397 30.41 6.46 -11.64
N VAL A 398 30.05 6.65 -12.91
CA VAL A 398 31.00 6.58 -14.01
C VAL A 398 32.09 7.61 -13.71
N LYS A 399 33.28 7.15 -13.37
CA LYS A 399 34.44 8.05 -13.27
C LYS A 399 34.60 8.68 -14.64
N SER A 400 34.21 9.95 -14.75
CA SER A 400 34.56 10.76 -15.91
C SER A 400 36.08 10.70 -16.05
N LYS A 401 36.54 10.04 -17.11
CA LYS A 401 37.94 10.19 -17.53
C LYS A 401 38.07 11.64 -17.98
N LEU A 402 38.70 12.46 -17.15
CA LEU A 402 39.32 13.72 -17.55
C LEU A 402 40.53 13.41 -18.43
#